data_763cf4438e4936cc248cecce18dd1124
#
_entry.id   763cf4438e4936cc248cecce18dd1124
#
_cell.length_a   1.000
_cell.length_b   1.000
_cell.length_c   1.000
_cell.angle_alpha   90.00
_cell.angle_beta   90.00
_cell.angle_gamma   90.00
#
_symmetry.space_group_name_H-M   'P 1'
#
loop_
_entity.id
_entity.type
_entity.pdbx_description
1 polymer ?
#
loop_
_entity_poly.entity_id
_entity_poly.type
_entity_poly.pdbx_seq_one_letter_code
_entity_poly.pdbx_strand_id
1 'polypeptide(L)'
;MSQLLYLWREERETGLASSEIQRRLAADEDVDGLADLPIKEMIDRLKSEFPGCKESAGQLVWTSGDERFRATWTWQYMRLDSEDLNDEHRDKFFELARSFGCPAYDPQMNLKLR
;
A
#
# COMPACT_ATOMS: atom_id res chain seq x y z
N MET A 1 17.04 -0.89 5.51
CA MET A 1 16.05 -1.87 5.98
C MET A 1 14.82 -1.79 5.12
N SER A 2 14.33 -2.90 4.61
CA SER A 2 13.16 -2.91 3.73
C SER A 2 11.88 -3.12 4.52
N GLN A 3 10.78 -2.54 4.02
CA GLN A 3 9.45 -2.71 4.59
C GLN A 3 8.45 -2.91 3.47
N LEU A 4 7.51 -3.80 3.71
CA LEU A 4 6.44 -4.11 2.77
C LEU A 4 5.11 -3.86 3.47
N LEU A 5 4.25 -3.07 2.84
CA LEU A 5 2.90 -2.81 3.34
C LEU A 5 1.89 -3.09 2.25
N TYR A 6 0.76 -3.66 2.64
CA TYR A 6 -0.40 -3.86 1.78
C TYR A 6 -1.55 -3.00 2.31
N LEU A 7 -2.21 -2.28 1.42
CA LEU A 7 -3.38 -1.47 1.74
C LEU A 7 -4.58 -2.05 1.01
N TRP A 8 -5.62 -2.42 1.76
CA TRP A 8 -6.91 -2.80 1.20
C TRP A 8 -8.00 -2.35 2.16
N ARG A 9 -9.23 -2.29 1.68
CA ARG A 9 -10.36 -1.89 2.52
C ARG A 9 -11.46 -2.94 2.39
N GLU A 10 -11.92 -3.46 3.53
CA GLU A 10 -13.03 -4.40 3.54
C GLU A 10 -14.35 -3.66 3.43
N GLU A 11 -15.15 -4.03 2.44
CA GLU A 11 -16.51 -3.52 2.27
C GLU A 11 -17.49 -4.33 3.11
N ARG A 12 -17.16 -5.60 3.30
CA ARG A 12 -17.88 -6.49 4.20
C ARG A 12 -16.89 -7.52 4.75
N GLU A 13 -17.28 -8.20 5.80
CA GLU A 13 -16.42 -9.18 6.43
C GLU A 13 -16.10 -10.31 5.46
N THR A 14 -14.80 -10.58 5.26
CA THR A 14 -14.34 -11.60 4.32
C THR A 14 -14.31 -13.01 4.94
N GLY A 15 -14.22 -13.09 6.27
CA GLY A 15 -14.00 -14.36 6.95
C GLY A 15 -12.59 -14.90 6.81
N LEU A 16 -11.69 -14.13 6.22
CA LEU A 16 -10.31 -14.55 5.96
C LEU A 16 -9.34 -13.82 6.90
N ALA A 17 -8.28 -14.50 7.30
CA ALA A 17 -7.19 -13.86 8.01
C ALA A 17 -6.46 -12.89 7.07
N SER A 18 -5.83 -11.84 7.63
CA SER A 18 -5.10 -10.86 6.83
C SER A 18 -3.99 -11.51 5.99
N SER A 19 -3.31 -12.51 6.54
CA SER A 19 -2.26 -13.23 5.80
C SER A 19 -2.82 -13.95 4.57
N GLU A 20 -4.04 -14.49 4.67
CA GLU A 20 -4.68 -15.16 3.55
C GLU A 20 -5.12 -14.16 2.48
N ILE A 21 -5.67 -13.01 2.90
CA ILE A 21 -6.03 -11.93 1.96
C ILE A 21 -4.78 -11.48 1.21
N GLN A 22 -3.70 -11.21 1.93
CA GLN A 22 -2.45 -10.77 1.33
C GLN A 22 -1.90 -11.80 0.33
N ARG A 23 -1.95 -13.08 0.69
CA ARG A 23 -1.47 -14.15 -0.18
C ARG A 23 -2.25 -14.19 -1.50
N ARG A 24 -3.57 -14.05 -1.43
CA ARG A 24 -4.41 -14.04 -2.63
C ARG A 24 -4.17 -12.82 -3.50
N LEU A 25 -4.06 -11.65 -2.88
CA LEU A 25 -3.77 -10.42 -3.64
C LEU A 25 -2.41 -10.49 -4.31
N ALA A 26 -1.41 -11.04 -3.61
CA ALA A 26 -0.06 -11.19 -4.17
C ALA A 26 -0.03 -12.19 -5.35
N ALA A 27 -1.00 -13.10 -5.42
CA ALA A 27 -1.15 -14.04 -6.53
C ALA A 27 -2.06 -13.51 -7.63
N ASP A 28 -2.38 -12.21 -7.61
CA ASP A 28 -3.28 -11.54 -8.57
C ASP A 28 -4.70 -12.11 -8.58
N GLU A 29 -5.13 -12.68 -7.45
CA GLU A 29 -6.51 -13.15 -7.30
C GLU A 29 -7.38 -12.04 -6.73
N ASP A 30 -8.63 -11.96 -7.17
CA ASP A 30 -9.61 -11.08 -6.56
C ASP A 30 -10.11 -11.68 -5.26
N VAL A 31 -10.32 -10.82 -4.26
CA VAL A 31 -10.84 -11.25 -2.96
C VAL A 31 -12.24 -10.66 -2.79
N ASP A 32 -13.21 -11.55 -2.65
CA ASP A 32 -14.60 -11.14 -2.44
C ASP A 32 -14.76 -10.49 -1.06
N GLY A 33 -15.44 -9.33 -1.04
CA GLY A 33 -15.65 -8.56 0.19
C GLY A 33 -14.73 -7.36 0.34
N LEU A 34 -13.75 -7.19 -0.53
CA LEU A 34 -12.92 -5.99 -0.53
C LEU A 34 -13.56 -4.91 -1.39
N ALA A 35 -13.44 -3.66 -0.95
CA ALA A 35 -13.93 -2.51 -1.70
C ALA A 35 -12.96 -2.16 -2.82
N ASP A 36 -13.50 -1.55 -3.89
CA ASP A 36 -12.67 -0.90 -4.89
C ASP A 36 -11.92 0.26 -4.23
N LEU A 37 -10.64 0.40 -4.52
CA LEU A 37 -9.85 1.50 -3.99
C LEU A 37 -9.83 2.67 -4.98
N PRO A 38 -9.86 3.92 -4.47
CA PRO A 38 -9.71 5.10 -5.32
C PRO A 38 -8.24 5.28 -5.70
N ILE A 39 -7.75 4.40 -6.55
CA ILE A 39 -6.31 4.30 -6.87
C ILE A 39 -5.76 5.61 -7.41
N LYS A 40 -6.50 6.28 -8.28
CA LYS A 40 -6.02 7.55 -8.86
C LYS A 40 -5.76 8.59 -7.78
N GLU A 41 -6.69 8.74 -6.84
CA GLU A 41 -6.55 9.69 -5.74
C GLU A 41 -5.40 9.30 -4.81
N MET A 42 -5.20 8.01 -4.59
CA MET A 42 -4.11 7.52 -3.77
C MET A 42 -2.75 7.81 -4.44
N ILE A 43 -2.66 7.60 -5.75
CA ILE A 43 -1.45 7.91 -6.51
C ILE A 43 -1.18 9.42 -6.48
N ASP A 44 -2.20 10.24 -6.69
CA ASP A 44 -2.06 11.69 -6.65
C ASP A 44 -1.56 12.16 -5.28
N ARG A 45 -2.05 11.55 -4.21
CA ARG A 45 -1.59 11.87 -2.86
C ARG A 45 -0.12 11.50 -2.67
N LEU A 46 0.30 10.33 -3.16
CA LEU A 46 1.71 9.94 -3.08
C LEU A 46 2.61 10.90 -3.85
N LYS A 47 2.19 11.32 -5.05
CA LYS A 47 2.96 12.29 -5.83
C LYS A 47 3.08 13.63 -5.11
N SER A 48 2.05 14.04 -4.41
CA SER A 48 2.04 15.28 -3.63
C SER A 48 3.00 15.19 -2.44
N GLU A 49 2.99 14.05 -1.74
CA GLU A 49 3.81 13.85 -0.54
C GLU A 49 5.27 13.51 -0.86
N PHE A 50 5.54 12.97 -2.05
CA PHE A 50 6.88 12.56 -2.48
C PHE A 50 7.17 13.19 -3.85
N PRO A 51 7.54 14.49 -3.89
CA PRO A 51 7.86 15.15 -5.16
C PRO A 51 8.99 14.42 -5.90
N GLY A 52 8.85 14.30 -7.20
CA GLY A 52 9.84 13.60 -8.02
C GLY A 52 9.50 12.15 -8.32
N CYS A 53 8.32 11.68 -7.91
CA CYS A 53 7.86 10.34 -8.28
C CYS A 53 7.76 10.17 -9.79
N LYS A 54 8.08 8.97 -10.26
CA LYS A 54 7.94 8.60 -11.66
C LYS A 54 6.90 7.50 -11.78
N GLU A 55 5.87 7.77 -12.55
CA GLU A 55 4.81 6.80 -12.82
C GLU A 55 5.04 6.13 -14.17
N SER A 56 4.92 4.81 -14.20
CA SER A 56 4.91 4.03 -15.43
C SER A 56 3.84 2.96 -15.27
N ALA A 57 3.60 2.15 -16.31
CA ALA A 57 2.48 1.21 -16.34
C ALA A 57 2.36 0.39 -15.05
N GLY A 58 1.37 0.74 -14.23
CA GLY A 58 1.03 -0.01 -13.03
C GLY A 58 1.95 0.17 -11.84
N GLN A 59 2.84 1.18 -11.86
CA GLN A 59 3.73 1.42 -10.72
C GLN A 59 4.14 2.88 -10.59
N LEU A 60 4.50 3.24 -9.35
CA LEU A 60 5.04 4.54 -9.01
C LEU A 60 6.34 4.31 -8.25
N VAL A 61 7.42 5.00 -8.67
CA VAL A 61 8.75 4.83 -8.07
C VAL A 61 9.28 6.17 -7.60
N TRP A 62 9.90 6.19 -6.44
CA TRP A 62 10.51 7.38 -5.88
C TRP A 62 11.86 7.02 -5.25
N THR A 63 12.85 7.86 -5.48
CA THR A 63 14.18 7.72 -4.86
C THR A 63 14.68 9.08 -4.40
N SER A 64 15.32 9.11 -3.25
CA SER A 64 15.97 10.31 -2.72
C SER A 64 17.10 9.88 -1.78
N GLY A 65 18.35 10.04 -2.22
CA GLY A 65 19.49 9.53 -1.46
C GLY A 65 19.41 8.02 -1.34
N ASP A 66 19.46 7.52 -0.11
CA ASP A 66 19.36 6.08 0.17
C ASP A 66 17.91 5.62 0.30
N GLU A 67 16.96 6.56 0.38
CA GLU A 67 15.56 6.24 0.53
C GLU A 67 14.93 5.90 -0.81
N ARG A 68 14.03 4.93 -0.82
CA ARG A 68 13.28 4.60 -2.04
C ARG A 68 12.01 3.84 -1.71
N PHE A 69 11.03 3.95 -2.60
CA PHE A 69 9.86 3.11 -2.55
C PHE A 69 9.33 2.83 -3.94
N ARG A 70 8.56 1.75 -4.03
CA ARG A 70 7.77 1.40 -5.21
C ARG A 70 6.36 1.09 -4.76
N ALA A 71 5.38 1.73 -5.40
CA ALA A 71 3.98 1.42 -5.21
C ALA A 71 3.48 0.68 -6.43
N THR A 72 2.80 -0.44 -6.20
CA THR A 72 2.08 -1.17 -7.25
C THR A 72 0.66 -1.37 -6.77
N TRP A 73 -0.28 -1.59 -7.70
CA TRP A 73 -1.69 -1.63 -7.34
C TRP A 73 -2.52 -2.45 -8.32
N THR A 74 -3.66 -2.89 -7.82
CA THR A 74 -4.78 -3.32 -8.64
C THR A 74 -5.99 -2.50 -8.19
N TRP A 75 -7.18 -2.87 -8.64
CA TRP A 75 -8.40 -2.18 -8.23
C TRP A 75 -8.77 -2.44 -6.76
N GLN A 76 -8.21 -3.48 -6.14
CA GLN A 76 -8.53 -3.88 -4.76
C GLN A 76 -7.45 -3.58 -3.73
N TYR A 77 -6.20 -3.37 -4.14
CA TYR A 77 -5.15 -3.14 -3.17
C TYR A 77 -4.01 -2.30 -3.74
N MET A 78 -3.23 -1.77 -2.82
CA MET A 78 -1.98 -1.09 -3.15
C MET A 78 -0.87 -1.72 -2.32
N ARG A 79 0.25 -2.02 -2.95
CA ARG A 79 1.43 -2.55 -2.30
C ARG A 79 2.52 -1.49 -2.27
N LEU A 80 3.07 -1.25 -1.09
CA LEU A 80 4.15 -0.28 -0.88
C LEU A 80 5.41 -1.02 -0.45
N ASP A 81 6.39 -1.09 -1.35
CA ASP A 81 7.72 -1.63 -1.07
C ASP A 81 8.65 -0.45 -0.82
N SER A 82 9.34 -0.44 0.32
CA SER A 82 10.23 0.67 0.64
C SER A 82 11.54 0.18 1.22
N GLU A 83 12.60 0.98 1.04
CA GLU A 83 13.89 0.75 1.66
C GLU A 83 14.42 2.03 2.25
N ASP A 84 14.92 1.92 3.48
CA ASP A 84 15.62 2.98 4.20
C ASP A 84 14.85 4.29 4.34
N LEU A 85 13.51 4.23 4.34
CA LEU A 85 12.70 5.42 4.59
C LEU A 85 12.89 5.90 6.03
N ASN A 86 13.02 7.22 6.20
CA ASN A 86 13.02 7.81 7.53
C ASN A 86 11.60 7.75 8.12
N ASP A 87 11.49 8.05 9.42
CA ASP A 87 10.21 7.95 10.13
C ASP A 87 9.16 8.90 9.57
N GLU A 88 9.56 10.10 9.16
CA GLU A 88 8.66 11.09 8.58
C GLU A 88 8.03 10.58 7.29
N HIS A 89 8.84 10.01 6.42
CA HIS A 89 8.34 9.46 5.15
C HIS A 89 7.49 8.22 5.36
N ARG A 90 7.87 7.37 6.31
CA ARG A 90 7.09 6.18 6.64
C ARG A 90 5.72 6.56 7.19
N ASP A 91 5.65 7.60 8.02
CA ASP A 91 4.40 8.09 8.57
C ASP A 91 3.44 8.55 7.46
N LYS A 92 3.96 9.04 6.36
CA LYS A 92 3.13 9.44 5.22
C LYS A 92 2.39 8.26 4.61
N PHE A 93 2.98 7.07 4.62
CA PHE A 93 2.28 5.86 4.17
C PHE A 93 1.11 5.53 5.09
N PHE A 94 1.30 5.63 6.40
CA PHE A 94 0.24 5.36 7.35
C PHE A 94 -0.88 6.41 7.28
N GLU A 95 -0.52 7.67 7.03
CA GLU A 95 -1.50 8.72 6.82
C GLU A 95 -2.30 8.49 5.55
N LEU A 96 -1.64 8.04 4.48
CA LEU A 96 -2.32 7.66 3.24
C LEU A 96 -3.36 6.58 3.52
N ALA A 97 -2.95 5.53 4.23
CA ALA A 97 -3.84 4.43 4.58
C ALA A 97 -5.05 4.92 5.37
N ARG A 98 -4.81 5.72 6.41
CA ARG A 98 -5.90 6.26 7.23
C ARG A 98 -6.83 7.16 6.42
N SER A 99 -6.28 7.99 5.54
CA SER A 99 -7.07 8.92 4.73
C SER A 99 -8.08 8.21 3.83
N PHE A 100 -7.75 6.99 3.40
CA PHE A 100 -8.59 6.21 2.50
C PHE A 100 -9.28 5.03 3.20
N GLY A 101 -9.23 4.99 4.52
CA GLY A 101 -9.91 3.96 5.30
C GLY A 101 -9.31 2.57 5.18
N CYS A 102 -8.02 2.48 4.86
CA CYS A 102 -7.32 1.22 4.70
C CYS A 102 -6.42 0.95 5.90
N PRO A 103 -6.65 -0.11 6.67
CA PRO A 103 -5.64 -0.55 7.61
C PRO A 103 -4.41 -1.02 6.83
N ALA A 104 -3.22 -0.65 7.29
CA ALA A 104 -1.99 -1.09 6.65
C ALA A 104 -1.60 -2.47 7.21
N TYR A 105 -1.38 -3.43 6.33
CA TYR A 105 -0.98 -4.77 6.72
C TYR A 105 0.51 -4.97 6.45
N ASP A 106 1.26 -5.35 7.49
CA ASP A 106 2.67 -5.70 7.40
C ASP A 106 2.80 -7.22 7.40
N PRO A 107 3.08 -7.85 6.24
CA PRO A 107 3.16 -9.31 6.17
C PRO A 107 4.39 -9.87 6.89
N GLN A 108 5.44 -9.07 7.06
CA GLN A 108 6.65 -9.52 7.76
C GLN A 108 6.39 -9.72 9.25
N MET A 109 5.55 -8.87 9.83
CA MET A 109 5.17 -8.93 11.24
C MET A 109 3.81 -9.60 11.45
N ASN A 110 3.10 -9.90 10.38
CA ASN A 110 1.70 -10.38 10.41
C ASN A 110 0.85 -9.44 11.26
N LEU A 111 1.01 -8.14 11.05
CA LEU A 111 0.39 -7.11 11.86
C LEU A 111 -0.42 -6.14 11.01
N LYS A 112 -1.68 -5.92 11.40
CA LYS A 112 -2.58 -4.98 10.76
C LYS A 112 -2.57 -3.69 11.56
N LEU A 113 -2.02 -2.63 10.98
CA LEU A 113 -1.85 -1.33 11.63
C LEU A 113 -3.01 -0.41 11.23
N ARG A 114 -3.64 0.18 12.23
CA ARG A 114 -4.80 1.06 12.04
C ARG A 114 -4.50 2.50 12.41
#